data_18888c1e350292611064175f61922ee8
#
_entry.id   18888c1e350292611064175f61922ee8
#
_cell.length_a   1.000
_cell.length_b   1.000
_cell.length_c   1.000
_cell.angle_alpha   90.00
_cell.angle_beta   90.00
_cell.angle_gamma   90.00
#
_symmetry.space_group_name_H-M   'P 1'
#
loop_
_entity.id
_entity.type
_entity.pdbx_description
1 polymer ?
#
loop_
_entity_poly.entity_id
_entity_poly.type
_entity_poly.pdbx_seq_one_letter_code
_entity_poly.pdbx_strand_id
1 'polypeptide(L)'
;MRPLTSEDPRTVGPYRTLVRLGAGGMGVVYLARSAGGSLAAVKVIRAEHAADPGFRARFRREAEAAARITGPWVVPVLGADTEAREPWLATAFVPGPSLAQVVTAGGPLPPVTVRALGSRLAEALAAVHEAGLIHRDVKPGNVLLALDGPRLIDFGIARHEGATALTATGAVIGTPGYLAPEQASAGPLGPPCDVFSLGCVLVYAATGRGPFGEGGGAGALFRTVHEEPDLTGVPSHLTPLIAACLAKDPAARPTASRLRDATAADGEPAPDPGETPHPGDFRAPAPARPRPSDPRESLRAAPAPGEPLDPARPRTPHPSEAPAPAPTP
;
A
#
# COMPACT_ATOMS: atom_id res chain seq x y z
N MET A 1 -13.37 -2.45 0.36
CA MET A 1 -13.93 -3.80 0.55
C MET A 1 -14.88 -4.13 -0.59
N ARG A 2 -14.84 -5.37 -1.12
CA ARG A 2 -15.69 -5.82 -2.24
C ARG A 2 -16.38 -7.13 -1.87
N PRO A 3 -17.62 -7.39 -2.32
CA PRO A 3 -18.29 -8.68 -2.11
C PRO A 3 -17.46 -9.85 -2.66
N LEU A 4 -17.67 -11.04 -2.10
CA LEU A 4 -17.13 -12.27 -2.66
C LEU A 4 -17.81 -12.57 -3.99
N THR A 5 -17.04 -13.13 -4.93
CA THR A 5 -17.54 -13.67 -6.21
C THR A 5 -17.77 -15.18 -6.09
N SER A 6 -18.31 -15.81 -7.13
CA SER A 6 -18.48 -17.27 -7.19
C SER A 6 -17.15 -18.03 -7.19
N GLU A 7 -16.07 -17.39 -7.64
CA GLU A 7 -14.72 -17.96 -7.71
C GLU A 7 -13.98 -17.89 -6.38
N ASP A 8 -14.46 -17.09 -5.42
CA ASP A 8 -13.79 -16.94 -4.13
C ASP A 8 -14.01 -18.14 -3.24
N PRO A 9 -12.96 -18.62 -2.54
CA PRO A 9 -13.09 -19.69 -1.58
C PRO A 9 -14.02 -19.28 -0.44
N ARG A 10 -14.94 -20.15 -0.06
CA ARG A 10 -15.82 -19.93 1.11
C ARG A 10 -15.09 -20.10 2.43
N THR A 11 -14.00 -20.85 2.42
CA THR A 11 -13.13 -21.08 3.57
C THR A 11 -11.67 -21.11 3.12
N VAL A 12 -10.76 -20.61 3.97
CA VAL A 12 -9.32 -20.71 3.83
C VAL A 12 -8.76 -21.21 5.14
N GLY A 13 -8.24 -22.45 5.15
CA GLY A 13 -7.90 -23.11 6.39
C GLY A 13 -9.09 -23.11 7.38
N PRO A 14 -8.88 -22.69 8.64
CA PRO A 14 -9.96 -22.63 9.64
C PRO A 14 -10.82 -21.35 9.56
N TYR A 15 -10.61 -20.50 8.55
CA TYR A 15 -11.25 -19.21 8.44
C TYR A 15 -12.36 -19.22 7.39
N ARG A 16 -13.57 -18.74 7.75
CA ARG A 16 -14.66 -18.49 6.81
C ARG A 16 -14.51 -17.10 6.19
N THR A 17 -14.40 -17.02 4.88
CA THR A 17 -14.30 -15.76 4.14
C THR A 17 -15.59 -14.96 4.17
N LEU A 18 -15.49 -13.64 4.29
CA LEU A 18 -16.62 -12.72 4.39
C LEU A 18 -16.67 -11.74 3.21
N VAL A 19 -15.56 -11.02 2.97
CA VAL A 19 -15.43 -10.06 1.87
C VAL A 19 -13.99 -10.00 1.38
N ARG A 20 -13.75 -9.52 0.16
CA ARG A 20 -12.41 -9.18 -0.32
C ARG A 20 -11.97 -7.84 0.27
N LEU A 21 -10.84 -7.80 0.97
CA LEU A 21 -10.17 -6.58 1.41
C LEU A 21 -9.34 -5.96 0.28
N GLY A 22 -8.65 -6.79 -0.49
CA GLY A 22 -7.80 -6.38 -1.60
C GLY A 22 -7.42 -7.54 -2.51
N ALA A 23 -6.90 -7.20 -3.69
CA ALA A 23 -6.31 -8.15 -4.62
C ALA A 23 -5.10 -7.50 -5.29
N GLY A 24 -4.05 -8.28 -5.54
CA GLY A 24 -2.82 -7.85 -6.19
C GLY A 24 -2.19 -8.98 -7.01
N GLY A 25 -1.03 -8.73 -7.59
CA GLY A 25 -0.31 -9.71 -8.40
C GLY A 25 -0.04 -11.03 -7.67
N MET A 26 0.28 -10.97 -6.37
CA MET A 26 0.67 -12.14 -5.58
C MET A 26 -0.50 -12.93 -4.99
N GLY A 27 -1.70 -12.33 -4.88
CA GLY A 27 -2.82 -13.00 -4.23
C GLY A 27 -3.98 -12.10 -3.89
N VAL A 28 -4.89 -12.65 -3.12
CA VAL A 28 -6.11 -11.97 -2.65
C VAL A 28 -6.12 -11.95 -1.13
N VAL A 29 -6.53 -10.84 -0.54
CA VAL A 29 -6.70 -10.69 0.91
C VAL A 29 -8.18 -10.68 1.23
N TYR A 30 -8.60 -11.56 2.10
CA TYR A 30 -9.98 -11.68 2.56
C TYR A 30 -10.12 -11.23 4.02
N LEU A 31 -11.16 -10.49 4.34
CA LEU A 31 -11.68 -10.48 5.69
C LEU A 31 -12.33 -11.84 5.93
N ALA A 32 -11.95 -12.50 7.00
CA ALA A 32 -12.45 -13.81 7.33
C ALA A 32 -12.72 -13.92 8.84
N ARG A 33 -13.44 -14.95 9.24
CA ARG A 33 -13.81 -15.21 10.64
C ARG A 33 -13.34 -16.60 11.05
N SER A 34 -12.64 -16.68 12.17
CA SER A 34 -12.26 -17.95 12.79
C SER A 34 -13.47 -18.69 13.38
N ALA A 35 -13.31 -19.96 13.73
CA ALA A 35 -14.34 -20.73 14.43
C ALA A 35 -14.74 -20.09 15.78
N GLY A 36 -13.80 -19.44 16.47
CA GLY A 36 -14.05 -18.69 17.71
C GLY A 36 -14.68 -17.30 17.51
N GLY A 37 -15.03 -16.92 16.27
CA GLY A 37 -15.71 -15.65 15.97
C GLY A 37 -14.79 -14.46 15.72
N SER A 38 -13.48 -14.56 15.97
CA SER A 38 -12.51 -13.50 15.76
C SER A 38 -12.31 -13.18 14.27
N LEU A 39 -12.14 -11.90 13.96
CA LEU A 39 -11.87 -11.46 12.60
C LEU A 39 -10.36 -11.54 12.26
N ALA A 40 -10.07 -11.97 11.05
CA ALA A 40 -8.72 -12.06 10.50
C ALA A 40 -8.66 -11.49 9.09
N ALA A 41 -7.50 -10.97 8.71
CA ALA A 41 -7.14 -10.71 7.32
C ALA A 41 -6.36 -11.92 6.81
N VAL A 42 -6.89 -12.63 5.82
CA VAL A 42 -6.28 -13.86 5.29
C VAL A 42 -5.83 -13.61 3.86
N LYS A 43 -4.52 -13.62 3.66
CA LYS A 43 -3.87 -13.46 2.36
C LYS A 43 -3.65 -14.84 1.75
N VAL A 44 -4.28 -15.09 0.61
CA VAL A 44 -4.14 -16.34 -0.16
C VAL A 44 -3.23 -16.07 -1.35
N ILE A 45 -2.19 -16.87 -1.47
CA ILE A 45 -1.20 -16.76 -2.54
C ILE A 45 -1.72 -17.48 -3.79
N ARG A 46 -1.55 -16.87 -4.96
CA ARG A 46 -1.97 -17.47 -6.23
C ARG A 46 -1.18 -18.75 -6.53
N ALA A 47 -1.84 -19.73 -7.12
CA ALA A 47 -1.28 -21.02 -7.44
C ALA A 47 -0.04 -20.92 -8.36
N GLU A 48 0.00 -19.94 -9.25
CA GLU A 48 1.15 -19.68 -10.15
C GLU A 48 2.45 -19.36 -9.40
N HIS A 49 2.38 -18.58 -8.29
CA HIS A 49 3.54 -18.35 -7.43
C HIS A 49 3.84 -19.55 -6.56
N ALA A 50 2.79 -20.23 -6.09
CA ALA A 50 2.92 -21.43 -5.28
C ALA A 50 3.54 -22.63 -6.03
N ALA A 51 3.55 -22.62 -7.35
CA ALA A 51 4.18 -23.64 -8.17
C ALA A 51 5.72 -23.58 -8.14
N ASP A 52 6.31 -22.42 -7.78
CA ASP A 52 7.76 -22.28 -7.63
C ASP A 52 8.23 -22.80 -6.27
N PRO A 53 9.07 -23.88 -6.21
CA PRO A 53 9.59 -24.40 -4.95
C PRO A 53 10.44 -23.38 -4.17
N GLY A 54 11.18 -22.52 -4.89
CA GLY A 54 11.97 -21.45 -4.28
C GLY A 54 11.09 -20.42 -3.59
N PHE A 55 9.97 -20.06 -4.20
CA PHE A 55 8.96 -19.19 -3.58
C PHE A 55 8.39 -19.83 -2.31
N ARG A 56 7.97 -21.11 -2.34
CA ARG A 56 7.42 -21.80 -1.16
C ARG A 56 8.42 -21.83 -0.01
N ALA A 57 9.68 -22.17 -0.27
CA ALA A 57 10.72 -22.22 0.76
C ALA A 57 10.94 -20.85 1.42
N ARG A 58 10.93 -19.75 0.65
CA ARG A 58 11.01 -18.40 1.18
C ARG A 58 9.76 -18.03 1.98
N PHE A 59 8.57 -18.24 1.40
CA PHE A 59 7.29 -17.96 2.05
C PHE A 59 7.18 -18.64 3.43
N ARG A 60 7.63 -19.90 3.52
CA ARG A 60 7.68 -20.63 4.80
C ARG A 60 8.58 -19.93 5.80
N ARG A 61 9.85 -19.67 5.45
CA ARG A 61 10.81 -19.01 6.35
C ARG A 61 10.33 -17.64 6.82
N GLU A 62 9.78 -16.86 5.90
CA GLU A 62 9.28 -15.51 6.21
C GLU A 62 8.01 -15.57 7.07
N ALA A 63 7.09 -16.52 6.81
CA ALA A 63 5.90 -16.72 7.64
C ALA A 63 6.26 -17.17 9.07
N GLU A 64 7.22 -18.10 9.22
CA GLU A 64 7.75 -18.53 10.51
C GLU A 64 8.43 -17.39 11.27
N ALA A 65 9.21 -16.55 10.59
CA ALA A 65 9.84 -15.38 11.20
C ALA A 65 8.79 -14.33 11.60
N ALA A 66 7.82 -14.05 10.73
CA ALA A 66 6.73 -13.11 11.00
C ALA A 66 5.87 -13.53 12.21
N ALA A 67 5.67 -14.84 12.41
CA ALA A 67 4.94 -15.35 13.56
C ALA A 67 5.64 -15.08 14.91
N ARG A 68 6.95 -14.78 14.90
CA ARG A 68 7.71 -14.42 16.09
C ARG A 68 7.76 -12.93 16.38
N ILE A 69 7.30 -12.09 15.45
CA ILE A 69 7.30 -10.64 15.65
C ILE A 69 6.27 -10.28 16.69
N THR A 70 6.71 -9.57 17.71
CA THR A 70 5.85 -9.00 18.75
C THR A 70 6.05 -7.49 18.78
N GLY A 71 4.98 -6.74 19.07
CA GLY A 71 5.06 -5.30 19.20
C GLY A 71 3.69 -4.65 19.01
N PRO A 72 3.47 -3.48 19.61
CA PRO A 72 2.16 -2.83 19.60
C PRO A 72 1.76 -2.30 18.21
N TRP A 73 2.75 -2.00 17.36
CA TRP A 73 2.54 -1.35 16.07
C TRP A 73 2.65 -2.31 14.86
N VAL A 74 2.84 -3.60 15.13
CA VAL A 74 2.87 -4.67 14.14
C VAL A 74 1.61 -5.50 14.27
N VAL A 75 1.03 -5.90 13.13
CA VAL A 75 -0.13 -6.78 13.17
C VAL A 75 0.33 -8.23 13.39
N PRO A 76 -0.14 -8.91 14.44
CA PRO A 76 0.30 -10.27 14.74
C PRO A 76 -0.20 -11.27 13.69
N VAL A 77 0.66 -12.26 13.38
CA VAL A 77 0.30 -13.43 12.60
C VAL A 77 -0.49 -14.39 13.48
N LEU A 78 -1.66 -14.82 13.01
CA LEU A 78 -2.55 -15.74 13.69
C LEU A 78 -2.38 -17.18 13.23
N GLY A 79 -1.80 -17.39 12.04
CA GLY A 79 -1.55 -18.71 11.48
C GLY A 79 -1.17 -18.62 10.00
N ALA A 80 -0.62 -19.70 9.50
CA ALA A 80 -0.27 -19.86 8.10
C ALA A 80 -0.35 -21.34 7.71
N ASP A 81 -0.60 -21.61 6.44
CA ASP A 81 -0.35 -22.93 5.84
C ASP A 81 0.44 -22.71 4.55
N THR A 82 1.72 -23.01 4.64
CA THR A 82 2.69 -22.81 3.56
C THR A 82 2.74 -24.01 2.60
N GLU A 83 2.15 -25.15 3.01
CA GLU A 83 2.12 -26.39 2.23
C GLU A 83 0.81 -26.59 1.47
N ALA A 84 -0.23 -25.81 1.81
CA ALA A 84 -1.49 -25.85 1.09
C ALA A 84 -1.28 -25.68 -0.43
N ARG A 85 -2.20 -26.19 -1.24
CA ARG A 85 -2.21 -25.95 -2.69
C ARG A 85 -2.14 -24.45 -3.01
N GLU A 86 -2.91 -23.66 -2.30
CA GLU A 86 -2.87 -22.20 -2.29
C GLU A 86 -2.40 -21.77 -0.89
N PRO A 87 -1.10 -21.51 -0.71
CA PRO A 87 -0.56 -21.09 0.58
C PRO A 87 -1.24 -19.83 1.08
N TRP A 88 -1.42 -19.74 2.39
CA TRP A 88 -2.07 -18.59 3.00
C TRP A 88 -1.39 -18.17 4.30
N LEU A 89 -1.55 -16.89 4.63
CA LEU A 89 -1.15 -16.28 5.89
C LEU A 89 -2.34 -15.50 6.46
N ALA A 90 -2.66 -15.74 7.73
CA ALA A 90 -3.68 -15.01 8.46
C ALA A 90 -3.04 -14.08 9.50
N THR A 91 -3.48 -12.83 9.52
CA THR A 91 -3.12 -11.83 10.53
C THR A 91 -4.36 -11.32 11.24
N ALA A 92 -4.21 -10.68 12.40
CA ALA A 92 -5.33 -10.01 13.04
C ALA A 92 -5.92 -8.94 12.12
N PHE A 93 -7.25 -8.85 12.09
CA PHE A 93 -7.91 -7.76 11.35
C PHE A 93 -7.86 -6.47 12.17
N VAL A 94 -7.34 -5.41 11.55
CA VAL A 94 -7.30 -4.08 12.13
C VAL A 94 -8.38 -3.22 11.50
N PRO A 95 -9.40 -2.81 12.25
CA PRO A 95 -10.38 -1.85 11.76
C PRO A 95 -9.76 -0.45 11.71
N GLY A 96 -9.95 0.24 10.58
CA GLY A 96 -9.45 1.60 10.40
C GLY A 96 -9.12 1.89 8.94
N PRO A 97 -9.05 3.19 8.57
CA PRO A 97 -8.58 3.61 7.26
C PRO A 97 -7.06 3.47 7.14
N SER A 98 -6.57 3.34 5.91
CA SER A 98 -5.13 3.48 5.67
C SER A 98 -4.70 4.95 5.73
N LEU A 99 -3.42 5.19 6.01
CA LEU A 99 -2.82 6.52 5.94
C LEU A 99 -3.07 7.19 4.57
N ALA A 100 -3.01 6.40 3.49
CA ALA A 100 -3.33 6.91 2.16
C ALA A 100 -4.76 7.45 2.09
N GLN A 101 -5.75 6.72 2.62
CA GLN A 101 -7.15 7.16 2.63
C GLN A 101 -7.35 8.42 3.47
N VAL A 102 -6.70 8.51 4.63
CA VAL A 102 -6.83 9.68 5.52
C VAL A 102 -6.23 10.92 4.89
N VAL A 103 -5.01 10.83 4.35
CA VAL A 103 -4.34 11.98 3.71
C VAL A 103 -5.06 12.39 2.42
N THR A 104 -5.56 11.44 1.63
CA THR A 104 -6.33 11.76 0.41
C THR A 104 -7.64 12.48 0.75
N ALA A 105 -8.31 12.10 1.84
CA ALA A 105 -9.60 12.67 2.22
C ALA A 105 -9.49 13.98 3.01
N GLY A 106 -8.49 14.07 3.90
CA GLY A 106 -8.35 15.16 4.88
C GLY A 106 -7.14 16.08 4.68
N GLY A 107 -6.25 15.75 3.74
CA GLY A 107 -4.98 16.47 3.53
C GLY A 107 -3.86 16.00 4.46
N PRO A 108 -2.74 16.74 4.48
CA PRO A 108 -1.58 16.45 5.32
C PRO A 108 -1.90 16.37 6.81
N LEU A 109 -1.15 15.54 7.52
CA LEU A 109 -1.29 15.40 8.97
C LEU A 109 -0.57 16.53 9.72
N PRO A 110 -1.04 16.91 10.93
CA PRO A 110 -0.34 17.85 11.79
C PRO A 110 1.09 17.38 12.13
N PRO A 111 2.06 18.29 12.31
CA PRO A 111 3.47 17.94 12.57
C PRO A 111 3.67 16.99 13.75
N VAL A 112 2.94 17.19 14.85
CA VAL A 112 2.99 16.32 16.03
C VAL A 112 2.53 14.90 15.71
N THR A 113 1.49 14.77 14.87
CA THR A 113 0.98 13.46 14.41
C THR A 113 1.97 12.77 13.47
N VAL A 114 2.62 13.51 12.56
CA VAL A 114 3.67 12.97 11.68
C VAL A 114 4.84 12.42 12.50
N ARG A 115 5.26 13.14 13.55
CA ARG A 115 6.32 12.69 14.45
C ARG A 115 5.93 11.42 15.19
N ALA A 116 4.76 11.40 15.80
CA ALA A 116 4.25 10.22 16.52
C ALA A 116 4.10 9.00 15.60
N LEU A 117 3.63 9.22 14.36
CA LEU A 117 3.57 8.20 13.31
C LEU A 117 4.97 7.65 13.01
N GLY A 118 5.96 8.53 12.83
CA GLY A 118 7.35 8.16 12.55
C GLY A 118 7.95 7.30 13.67
N SER A 119 7.77 7.69 14.93
CA SER A 119 8.25 6.95 16.10
C SER A 119 7.67 5.53 16.15
N ARG A 120 6.36 5.41 16.03
CA ARG A 120 5.65 4.13 16.13
C ARG A 120 5.94 3.21 14.95
N LEU A 121 6.06 3.74 13.73
CA LEU A 121 6.44 2.94 12.57
C LEU A 121 7.92 2.54 12.62
N ALA A 122 8.80 3.37 13.15
CA ALA A 122 10.20 3.00 13.39
C ALA A 122 10.31 1.88 14.43
N GLU A 123 9.50 1.90 15.49
CA GLU A 123 9.42 0.80 16.46
C GLU A 123 8.90 -0.49 15.80
N ALA A 124 7.86 -0.40 14.95
CA ALA A 124 7.38 -1.55 14.19
C ALA A 124 8.47 -2.15 13.31
N LEU A 125 9.20 -1.31 12.57
CA LEU A 125 10.29 -1.76 11.70
C LEU A 125 11.47 -2.34 12.50
N ALA A 126 11.80 -1.79 13.67
CA ALA A 126 12.81 -2.35 14.54
C ALA A 126 12.46 -3.79 14.94
N ALA A 127 11.23 -4.05 15.35
CA ALA A 127 10.75 -5.40 15.69
C ALA A 127 10.81 -6.36 14.49
N VAL A 128 10.48 -5.89 13.28
CA VAL A 128 10.59 -6.67 12.04
C VAL A 128 12.05 -7.03 11.75
N HIS A 129 12.95 -6.06 11.86
CA HIS A 129 14.38 -6.24 11.58
C HIS A 129 15.07 -7.14 12.62
N GLU A 130 14.69 -7.05 13.90
CA GLU A 130 15.16 -7.92 14.97
C GLU A 130 14.74 -9.39 14.75
N ALA A 131 13.59 -9.64 14.11
CA ALA A 131 13.18 -10.98 13.71
C ALA A 131 13.92 -11.51 12.47
N GLY A 132 14.87 -10.75 11.91
CA GLY A 132 15.61 -11.09 10.70
C GLY A 132 14.82 -10.90 9.41
N LEU A 133 13.73 -10.13 9.43
CA LEU A 133 12.90 -9.82 8.28
C LEU A 133 13.15 -8.41 7.76
N ILE A 134 12.83 -8.22 6.49
CA ILE A 134 12.74 -6.92 5.83
C ILE A 134 11.30 -6.79 5.32
N HIS A 135 10.64 -5.65 5.58
CA HIS A 135 9.25 -5.46 5.20
C HIS A 135 9.05 -5.30 3.68
N ARG A 136 9.95 -4.59 3.01
CA ARG A 136 10.03 -4.40 1.53
C ARG A 136 8.84 -3.72 0.85
N ASP A 137 7.78 -3.39 1.57
CA ASP A 137 6.55 -2.74 1.03
C ASP A 137 5.97 -1.69 1.99
N VAL A 138 6.83 -0.92 2.66
CA VAL A 138 6.41 0.21 3.50
C VAL A 138 5.85 1.31 2.62
N LYS A 139 4.55 1.61 2.77
CA LYS A 139 3.83 2.63 1.99
C LYS A 139 2.56 3.07 2.71
N PRO A 140 1.97 4.22 2.38
CA PRO A 140 0.78 4.73 3.07
C PRO A 140 -0.43 3.78 3.03
N GLY A 141 -0.55 2.95 1.98
CA GLY A 141 -1.61 1.94 1.89
C GLY A 141 -1.45 0.78 2.88
N ASN A 142 -0.23 0.52 3.36
CA ASN A 142 0.09 -0.55 4.30
C ASN A 142 0.26 -0.05 5.75
N VAL A 143 -0.13 1.19 6.03
CA VAL A 143 -0.21 1.76 7.37
C VAL A 143 -1.68 1.99 7.69
N LEU A 144 -2.27 1.18 8.57
CA LEU A 144 -3.64 1.37 9.05
C LEU A 144 -3.62 2.26 10.29
N LEU A 145 -4.58 3.19 10.37
CA LEU A 145 -4.75 4.09 11.50
C LEU A 145 -5.91 3.55 12.36
N ALA A 146 -5.57 2.75 13.36
CA ALA A 146 -6.49 2.27 14.36
C ALA A 146 -6.68 3.32 15.47
N LEU A 147 -7.70 3.14 16.33
CA LEU A 147 -8.02 4.08 17.42
C LEU A 147 -6.88 4.26 18.41
N ASP A 148 -6.07 3.23 18.62
CA ASP A 148 -4.96 3.19 19.56
C ASP A 148 -3.59 3.46 18.88
N GLY A 149 -3.56 3.72 17.59
CA GLY A 149 -2.36 4.08 16.84
C GLY A 149 -2.18 3.37 15.50
N PRO A 150 -1.06 3.64 14.80
CA PRO A 150 -0.80 3.05 13.52
C PRO A 150 -0.51 1.54 13.63
N ARG A 151 -0.83 0.79 12.59
CA ARG A 151 -0.46 -0.61 12.42
C ARG A 151 0.17 -0.81 11.07
N LEU A 152 1.39 -1.34 11.07
CA LEU A 152 2.07 -1.75 9.85
C LEU A 152 1.56 -3.14 9.47
N ILE A 153 1.04 -3.26 8.23
CA ILE A 153 0.46 -4.49 7.69
C ILE A 153 1.21 -4.95 6.43
N ASP A 154 0.92 -6.17 5.99
CA ASP A 154 1.39 -6.73 4.72
C ASP A 154 2.91 -6.77 4.60
N PHE A 155 3.58 -7.52 5.50
CA PHE A 155 4.98 -7.88 5.30
C PHE A 155 5.18 -8.42 3.89
N GLY A 156 6.24 -7.99 3.22
CA GLY A 156 6.53 -8.41 1.86
C GLY A 156 6.90 -9.88 1.68
N ILE A 157 6.32 -10.76 2.52
CA ILE A 157 6.57 -12.22 2.64
C ILE A 157 6.52 -12.98 1.30
N ALA A 158 5.99 -12.36 0.26
CA ALA A 158 5.85 -13.00 -1.05
C ALA A 158 6.71 -12.32 -2.13
N ARG A 159 7.52 -11.30 -1.81
CA ARG A 159 8.32 -10.60 -2.83
C ARG A 159 9.60 -11.34 -3.16
N HIS A 160 9.91 -11.46 -4.46
CA HIS A 160 11.15 -12.08 -4.95
C HIS A 160 12.37 -11.27 -4.51
N GLU A 161 13.36 -11.93 -3.90
CA GLU A 161 14.72 -11.43 -3.83
C GLU A 161 15.30 -11.42 -5.24
N GLY A 162 15.80 -10.27 -5.69
CA GLY A 162 16.39 -10.14 -7.03
C GLY A 162 15.42 -9.82 -8.17
N ALA A 163 14.11 -9.72 -7.91
CA ALA A 163 13.23 -9.09 -8.89
C ALA A 163 13.52 -7.58 -8.90
N THR A 164 14.11 -7.07 -9.97
CA THR A 164 14.16 -5.64 -10.23
C THR A 164 12.74 -5.07 -10.15
N ALA A 165 12.60 -3.86 -9.60
CA ALA A 165 11.32 -3.15 -9.65
C ALA A 165 10.79 -3.04 -11.09
N LEU A 166 11.69 -3.12 -12.07
CA LEU A 166 11.38 -3.14 -13.50
C LEU A 166 11.48 -4.58 -14.01
N THR A 167 10.36 -5.18 -14.43
CA THR A 167 10.38 -6.49 -15.09
C THR A 167 10.98 -6.41 -16.48
N ALA A 168 11.38 -7.56 -17.05
CA ALA A 168 11.84 -7.65 -18.45
C ALA A 168 10.79 -7.10 -19.45
N THR A 169 9.53 -7.04 -19.07
CA THR A 169 8.41 -6.47 -19.85
C THR A 169 8.20 -4.96 -19.61
N GLY A 170 9.07 -4.28 -18.83
CA GLY A 170 8.92 -2.87 -18.51
C GLY A 170 7.84 -2.57 -17.46
N ALA A 171 7.17 -3.58 -16.91
CA ALA A 171 6.20 -3.39 -15.84
C ALA A 171 6.93 -3.19 -14.50
N VAL A 172 6.49 -2.18 -13.72
CA VAL A 172 7.05 -1.92 -12.39
C VAL A 172 6.30 -2.72 -11.35
N ILE A 173 7.04 -3.58 -10.62
CA ILE A 173 6.49 -4.33 -9.51
C ILE A 173 6.61 -3.49 -8.23
N GLY A 174 5.48 -3.13 -7.64
CA GLY A 174 5.41 -2.36 -6.41
C GLY A 174 4.74 -1.00 -6.60
N THR A 175 4.88 -0.14 -5.60
CA THR A 175 4.42 1.26 -5.65
C THR A 175 5.65 2.14 -5.84
N PRO A 176 5.95 2.61 -7.07
CA PRO A 176 7.27 3.15 -7.46
C PRO A 176 7.78 4.27 -6.57
N GLY A 177 6.89 5.13 -6.08
CA GLY A 177 7.26 6.31 -5.29
C GLY A 177 7.72 6.03 -3.85
N TYR A 178 7.74 4.76 -3.42
CA TYR A 178 8.14 4.35 -2.06
C TYR A 178 9.26 3.31 -2.06
N LEU A 179 9.75 2.91 -3.21
CA LEU A 179 10.86 1.96 -3.34
C LEU A 179 12.20 2.66 -3.09
N ALA A 180 13.09 2.00 -2.37
CA ALA A 180 14.44 2.50 -2.16
C ALA A 180 15.30 2.38 -3.45
N PRO A 181 16.36 3.21 -3.62
CA PRO A 181 17.24 3.15 -4.79
C PRO A 181 17.79 1.74 -5.08
N GLU A 182 18.21 1.01 -4.06
CA GLU A 182 18.72 -0.36 -4.17
C GLU A 182 17.64 -1.36 -4.61
N GLN A 183 16.35 -1.12 -4.27
CA GLN A 183 15.24 -1.93 -4.78
C GLN A 183 14.98 -1.66 -6.26
N ALA A 184 15.20 -0.41 -6.70
CA ALA A 184 15.06 -0.02 -8.09
C ALA A 184 16.21 -0.56 -8.96
N SER A 185 17.43 -0.63 -8.41
CA SER A 185 18.66 -1.01 -9.11
C SER A 185 19.06 -2.47 -8.95
N ALA A 186 18.20 -3.33 -8.37
CA ALA A 186 18.50 -4.73 -8.04
C ALA A 186 19.77 -4.92 -7.18
N GLY A 187 20.06 -3.96 -6.33
CA GLY A 187 21.13 -4.04 -5.35
C GLY A 187 20.80 -5.01 -4.20
N PRO A 188 21.79 -5.29 -3.32
CA PRO A 188 21.55 -6.11 -2.14
C PRO A 188 20.52 -5.42 -1.22
N LEU A 189 19.46 -6.16 -0.88
CA LEU A 189 18.39 -5.64 -0.03
C LEU A 189 18.69 -5.89 1.44
N GLY A 190 18.45 -4.89 2.27
CA GLY A 190 18.61 -4.94 3.71
C GLY A 190 17.62 -4.04 4.45
N PRO A 191 17.62 -4.05 5.78
CA PRO A 191 16.79 -3.17 6.63
C PRO A 191 16.79 -1.70 6.22
N PRO A 192 17.87 -1.09 5.68
CA PRO A 192 17.85 0.30 5.25
C PRO A 192 16.83 0.63 4.15
N CYS A 193 16.38 -0.34 3.34
CA CYS A 193 15.37 -0.07 2.33
C CYS A 193 14.01 0.30 2.96
N ASP A 194 13.65 -0.31 4.09
CA ASP A 194 12.42 0.01 4.82
C ASP A 194 12.50 1.40 5.47
N VAL A 195 13.69 1.81 5.92
CA VAL A 195 13.93 3.14 6.48
C VAL A 195 13.75 4.22 5.41
N PHE A 196 14.25 3.98 4.19
CA PHE A 196 14.02 4.87 3.06
C PHE A 196 12.52 4.99 2.75
N SER A 197 11.83 3.87 2.65
CA SER A 197 10.39 3.83 2.40
C SER A 197 9.60 4.53 3.52
N LEU A 198 10.02 4.39 4.79
CA LEU A 198 9.45 5.15 5.92
C LEU A 198 9.66 6.65 5.73
N GLY A 199 10.86 7.10 5.32
CA GLY A 199 11.10 8.50 4.97
C GLY A 199 10.10 9.03 3.94
N CYS A 200 9.86 8.26 2.86
CA CYS A 200 8.86 8.61 1.85
C CYS A 200 7.44 8.70 2.44
N VAL A 201 7.08 7.77 3.33
CA VAL A 201 5.77 7.77 4.02
C VAL A 201 5.61 9.00 4.89
N LEU A 202 6.67 9.45 5.61
CA LEU A 202 6.63 10.63 6.47
C LEU A 202 6.50 11.93 5.64
N VAL A 203 7.20 12.04 4.50
CA VAL A 203 7.01 13.16 3.55
C VAL A 203 5.56 13.18 3.08
N TYR A 204 5.02 12.04 2.63
CA TYR A 204 3.63 11.96 2.21
C TYR A 204 2.64 12.34 3.33
N ALA A 205 2.85 11.87 4.54
CA ALA A 205 2.02 12.22 5.68
C ALA A 205 2.04 13.73 5.99
N ALA A 206 3.20 14.38 5.85
CA ALA A 206 3.39 15.79 6.14
C ALA A 206 2.93 16.73 5.02
N THR A 207 2.92 16.27 3.75
CA THR A 207 2.74 17.16 2.58
C THR A 207 1.60 16.74 1.65
N GLY A 208 1.09 15.52 1.78
CA GLY A 208 0.14 14.91 0.84
C GLY A 208 0.79 14.46 -0.48
N ARG A 209 2.11 14.62 -0.64
CA ARG A 209 2.85 14.28 -1.86
C ARG A 209 4.06 13.39 -1.56
N GLY A 210 4.43 12.52 -2.50
CA GLY A 210 5.68 11.76 -2.39
C GLY A 210 6.91 12.60 -2.67
N PRO A 211 8.08 12.28 -2.05
CA PRO A 211 9.30 13.09 -2.17
C PRO A 211 9.93 13.09 -3.57
N PHE A 212 9.55 12.15 -4.43
CA PHE A 212 10.06 12.02 -5.81
C PHE A 212 8.97 12.30 -6.86
N GLY A 213 7.94 13.05 -6.47
CA GLY A 213 6.85 13.50 -7.33
C GLY A 213 5.90 12.39 -7.77
N GLU A 214 4.88 12.79 -8.54
CA GLU A 214 3.89 11.91 -9.15
C GLU A 214 4.32 11.54 -10.57
N GLY A 215 3.85 10.37 -11.06
CA GLY A 215 4.08 9.95 -12.43
C GLY A 215 4.31 8.45 -12.59
N GLY A 216 4.39 8.01 -13.84
CA GLY A 216 4.48 6.59 -14.21
C GLY A 216 5.74 5.88 -13.71
N GLY A 217 5.63 4.56 -13.55
CA GLY A 217 6.56 3.69 -12.87
C GLY A 217 8.05 3.91 -13.12
N ALA A 218 8.50 3.93 -14.39
CA ALA A 218 9.92 4.08 -14.72
C ALA A 218 10.47 5.47 -14.37
N GLY A 219 9.70 6.53 -14.60
CA GLY A 219 10.11 7.90 -14.24
C GLY A 219 10.25 8.11 -12.74
N ALA A 220 9.34 7.56 -11.94
CA ALA A 220 9.44 7.61 -10.48
C ALA A 220 10.67 6.85 -9.97
N LEU A 221 10.98 5.68 -10.54
CA LEU A 221 12.18 4.93 -10.20
C LEU A 221 13.46 5.70 -10.56
N PHE A 222 13.50 6.32 -11.74
CA PHE A 222 14.63 7.16 -12.16
C PHE A 222 14.87 8.30 -11.15
N ARG A 223 13.83 9.03 -10.79
CA ARG A 223 13.94 10.12 -9.80
C ARG A 223 14.38 9.62 -8.43
N THR A 224 13.84 8.47 -7.98
CA THR A 224 14.26 7.87 -6.71
C THR A 224 15.76 7.57 -6.67
N VAL A 225 16.35 7.14 -7.80
CA VAL A 225 17.78 6.82 -7.88
C VAL A 225 18.65 8.06 -8.05
N HIS A 226 18.21 9.03 -8.87
CA HIS A 226 19.09 10.10 -9.37
C HIS A 226 18.79 11.51 -8.88
N GLU A 227 17.57 11.77 -8.38
CA GLU A 227 17.17 13.11 -7.95
C GLU A 227 17.11 13.24 -6.42
N GLU A 228 17.33 14.46 -5.92
CA GLU A 228 17.14 14.77 -4.51
C GLU A 228 15.66 14.74 -4.14
N PRO A 229 15.31 14.38 -2.89
CA PRO A 229 13.92 14.38 -2.43
C PRO A 229 13.38 15.82 -2.28
N ASP A 230 12.17 16.06 -2.77
CA ASP A 230 11.44 17.30 -2.47
C ASP A 230 10.87 17.23 -1.04
N LEU A 231 11.45 18.02 -0.15
CA LEU A 231 11.04 18.18 1.25
C LEU A 231 10.24 19.46 1.51
N THR A 232 9.81 20.15 0.47
CA THR A 232 9.01 21.37 0.58
C THR A 232 7.68 21.09 1.29
N GLY A 233 7.45 21.80 2.40
CA GLY A 233 6.28 21.62 3.25
C GLY A 233 6.47 20.63 4.40
N VAL A 234 7.60 19.93 4.46
CA VAL A 234 7.96 19.13 5.65
C VAL A 234 8.31 20.10 6.80
N PRO A 235 7.79 19.89 8.02
CA PRO A 235 8.13 20.69 9.19
C PRO A 235 9.64 20.73 9.43
N SER A 236 10.20 21.93 9.68
CA SER A 236 11.66 22.16 9.75
C SER A 236 12.36 21.27 10.79
N HIS A 237 11.72 21.00 11.92
CA HIS A 237 12.26 20.12 12.97
C HIS A 237 12.29 18.64 12.58
N LEU A 238 11.49 18.20 11.58
CA LEU A 238 11.50 16.83 11.06
C LEU A 238 12.39 16.67 9.83
N THR A 239 12.70 17.78 9.15
CA THR A 239 13.46 17.76 7.89
C THR A 239 14.82 17.04 7.99
N PRO A 240 15.67 17.28 9.01
CA PRO A 240 16.96 16.59 9.09
C PRO A 240 16.82 15.09 9.24
N LEU A 241 15.87 14.64 10.05
CA LEU A 241 15.62 13.23 10.32
C LEU A 241 15.09 12.52 9.06
N ILE A 242 14.13 13.13 8.37
CA ILE A 242 13.53 12.58 7.15
C ILE A 242 14.56 12.57 6.02
N ALA A 243 15.38 13.63 5.88
CA ALA A 243 16.46 13.68 4.90
C ALA A 243 17.48 12.56 5.12
N ALA A 244 17.85 12.27 6.38
CA ALA A 244 18.74 11.16 6.71
C ALA A 244 18.14 9.79 6.31
N CYS A 245 16.82 9.59 6.47
CA CYS A 245 16.16 8.37 6.00
C CYS A 245 16.22 8.23 4.47
N LEU A 246 16.16 9.35 3.73
CA LEU A 246 16.11 9.41 2.27
C LEU A 246 17.50 9.46 1.62
N ALA A 247 18.58 9.29 2.38
CA ALA A 247 19.94 9.17 1.83
C ALA A 247 20.01 8.08 0.77
N LYS A 248 20.68 8.37 -0.37
CA LYS A 248 20.78 7.41 -1.48
C LYS A 248 21.63 6.20 -1.10
N ASP A 249 22.73 6.42 -0.37
CA ASP A 249 23.54 5.36 0.19
C ASP A 249 22.81 4.69 1.36
N PRO A 250 22.49 3.38 1.29
CA PRO A 250 21.86 2.65 2.38
C PRO A 250 22.66 2.71 3.70
N ALA A 251 24.00 2.78 3.63
CA ALA A 251 24.87 2.83 4.82
C ALA A 251 24.80 4.18 5.55
N ALA A 252 24.40 5.24 4.88
CA ALA A 252 24.23 6.58 5.48
C ALA A 252 22.89 6.73 6.23
N ARG A 253 21.96 5.80 6.05
CA ARG A 253 20.64 5.87 6.70
C ARG A 253 20.71 5.42 8.16
N PRO A 254 19.91 6.03 9.06
CA PRO A 254 19.79 5.54 10.43
C PRO A 254 19.18 4.14 10.46
N THR A 255 19.44 3.38 11.53
CA THR A 255 18.65 2.17 11.79
C THR A 255 17.24 2.54 12.26
N ALA A 256 16.27 1.62 12.13
CA ALA A 256 14.93 1.82 12.65
C ALA A 256 14.91 2.12 14.15
N SER A 257 15.77 1.46 14.95
CA SER A 257 15.91 1.73 16.39
C SER A 257 16.43 3.14 16.66
N ARG A 258 17.46 3.61 15.93
CA ARG A 258 17.95 4.99 16.06
C ARG A 258 16.91 6.02 15.67
N LEU A 259 16.13 5.73 14.63
CA LEU A 259 15.04 6.61 14.21
C LEU A 259 13.93 6.71 15.27
N ARG A 260 13.54 5.59 15.89
CA ARG A 260 12.64 5.56 17.03
C ARG A 260 13.15 6.44 18.17
N ASP A 261 14.41 6.24 18.57
CA ASP A 261 15.00 6.96 19.70
C ASP A 261 15.11 8.48 19.43
N ALA A 262 15.48 8.88 18.21
CA ALA A 262 15.51 10.28 17.80
C ALA A 262 14.12 10.94 17.82
N THR A 263 13.11 10.24 17.35
CA THR A 263 11.73 10.75 17.37
C THR A 263 11.11 10.80 18.76
N ALA A 264 11.61 10.00 19.70
CA ALA A 264 11.20 10.03 21.11
C ALA A 264 11.91 11.13 21.92
N ALA A 265 13.20 11.42 21.64
CA ALA A 265 14.01 12.35 22.39
C ALA A 265 13.58 13.82 22.27
N ASP A 266 13.00 14.22 21.12
CA ASP A 266 12.56 15.59 20.85
C ASP A 266 11.13 15.90 21.32
N GLY A 267 10.53 15.05 22.12
CA GLY A 267 9.11 15.14 22.47
C GLY A 267 8.80 14.99 23.93
N GLU A 268 7.83 15.78 24.34
CA GLU A 268 7.00 15.57 25.52
C GLU A 268 6.69 14.08 25.73
N PRO A 269 6.59 13.59 26.99
CA PRO A 269 6.38 12.17 27.27
C PRO A 269 5.26 11.61 26.41
N ALA A 270 5.47 10.39 25.89
CA ALA A 270 4.41 9.67 25.20
C ALA A 270 3.15 9.75 26.06
N PRO A 271 1.98 10.08 25.51
CA PRO A 271 0.76 10.11 26.32
C PRO A 271 0.65 8.76 27.02
N ASP A 272 0.38 8.83 28.33
CA ASP A 272 0.17 7.68 29.20
C ASP A 272 -0.72 6.68 28.44
N PRO A 273 -0.42 5.37 28.37
CA PRO A 273 -1.27 4.39 27.73
C PRO A 273 -2.71 4.36 28.27
N GLY A 274 -3.00 5.12 29.34
CA GLY A 274 -4.34 5.44 29.83
C GLY A 274 -4.98 6.70 29.22
N GLU A 275 -4.23 7.56 28.52
CA GLU A 275 -4.76 8.74 27.82
C GLU A 275 -4.95 8.41 26.35
N THR A 276 -6.07 7.79 26.05
CA THR A 276 -6.53 7.59 24.68
C THR A 276 -6.61 8.96 23.99
N PRO A 277 -5.96 9.17 22.82
CA PRO A 277 -6.20 10.35 21.99
C PRO A 277 -7.71 10.48 21.82
N HIS A 278 -8.25 11.66 22.11
CA HIS A 278 -9.69 11.85 22.05
C HIS A 278 -10.21 11.42 20.68
N PRO A 279 -11.33 10.66 20.59
CA PRO A 279 -11.88 10.20 19.29
C PRO A 279 -12.16 11.34 18.31
N GLY A 280 -12.08 12.58 18.76
CA GLY A 280 -12.20 13.79 17.95
C GLY A 280 -10.98 14.10 17.07
N ASP A 281 -9.78 13.63 17.43
CA ASP A 281 -8.54 13.95 16.69
C ASP A 281 -8.39 13.14 15.40
N PHE A 282 -9.13 12.03 15.29
CA PHE A 282 -9.23 11.18 14.11
C PHE A 282 -10.63 11.19 13.49
N ARG A 283 -11.37 12.28 13.64
CA ARG A 283 -12.71 12.40 13.07
C ARG A 283 -12.59 12.28 11.56
N ALA A 284 -13.01 11.15 11.02
CA ALA A 284 -13.25 11.01 9.58
C ALA A 284 -14.13 12.18 9.14
N PRO A 285 -13.77 12.92 8.07
CA PRO A 285 -14.64 13.98 7.56
C PRO A 285 -16.01 13.36 7.30
N ALA A 286 -17.05 14.01 7.81
CA ALA A 286 -18.42 13.61 7.52
C ALA A 286 -18.60 13.49 6.01
N PRO A 287 -19.31 12.47 5.49
CA PRO A 287 -19.53 12.31 4.07
C PRO A 287 -20.06 13.65 3.52
N ALA A 288 -19.38 14.16 2.49
CA ALA A 288 -19.75 15.42 1.85
C ALA A 288 -21.23 15.35 1.50
N ARG A 289 -22.02 16.25 2.06
CA ARG A 289 -23.43 16.39 1.68
C ARG A 289 -23.44 16.67 0.18
N PRO A 290 -24.29 15.98 -0.61
CA PRO A 290 -24.44 16.31 -2.01
C PRO A 290 -24.82 17.79 -2.08
N ARG A 291 -24.07 18.57 -2.86
CA ARG A 291 -24.43 19.96 -3.14
C ARG A 291 -25.85 19.96 -3.71
N PRO A 292 -26.75 20.84 -3.24
CA PRO A 292 -28.05 20.99 -3.88
C PRO A 292 -27.79 21.38 -5.34
N SER A 293 -28.26 20.56 -6.25
CA SER A 293 -28.27 20.86 -7.69
C SER A 293 -29.01 22.17 -7.90
N ASP A 294 -28.36 23.14 -8.57
CA ASP A 294 -28.96 24.41 -8.94
C ASP A 294 -30.18 24.12 -9.86
N PRO A 295 -31.38 24.58 -9.53
CA PRO A 295 -32.56 24.33 -10.36
C PRO A 295 -32.47 24.89 -11.78
N ARG A 296 -31.45 25.71 -12.07
CA ARG A 296 -31.25 26.32 -13.40
C ARG A 296 -30.48 25.44 -14.38
N GLU A 297 -29.86 24.36 -13.93
CA GLU A 297 -29.14 23.44 -14.84
C GLU A 297 -30.05 22.39 -15.47
N SER A 298 -31.23 22.14 -14.91
CA SER A 298 -32.23 21.21 -15.44
C SER A 298 -33.05 21.74 -16.65
N LEU A 299 -32.82 22.99 -17.06
CA LEU A 299 -33.59 23.63 -18.16
C LEU A 299 -32.82 23.73 -19.49
N ARG A 300 -31.61 23.14 -19.60
CA ARG A 300 -30.79 23.19 -20.83
C ARG A 300 -30.67 21.88 -21.61
N ALA A 301 -31.40 20.85 -21.27
CA ALA A 301 -31.34 19.55 -21.96
C ALA A 301 -32.74 19.00 -22.27
N ALA A 302 -33.55 19.80 -22.97
CA ALA A 302 -34.72 19.27 -23.66
C ALA A 302 -34.51 19.46 -25.16
N PRO A 303 -34.55 18.41 -26.00
CA PRO A 303 -34.57 18.55 -27.45
C PRO A 303 -35.90 19.14 -27.92
N ALA A 304 -35.85 20.09 -28.87
CA ALA A 304 -36.99 20.70 -29.50
C ALA A 304 -37.85 19.65 -30.23
N PRO A 305 -39.18 19.83 -30.28
CA PRO A 305 -40.06 18.88 -30.96
C PRO A 305 -40.02 19.06 -32.49
N GLY A 306 -39.77 17.94 -33.17
CA GLY A 306 -40.32 17.54 -34.44
C GLY A 306 -40.14 18.41 -35.67
N GLU A 307 -39.14 18.06 -36.50
CA GLU A 307 -39.28 18.25 -37.97
C GLU A 307 -39.64 16.93 -38.63
N PRO A 308 -40.51 16.93 -39.66
CA PRO A 308 -40.99 15.71 -40.29
C PRO A 308 -39.95 15.11 -41.24
N LEU A 309 -39.85 13.78 -41.23
CA LEU A 309 -39.01 12.96 -42.09
C LEU A 309 -39.39 13.12 -43.56
N ASP A 310 -38.46 13.58 -44.40
CA ASP A 310 -38.51 13.54 -45.84
C ASP A 310 -38.03 12.15 -46.37
N PRO A 311 -38.83 11.38 -47.14
CA PRO A 311 -38.50 10.00 -47.52
C PRO A 311 -37.69 9.85 -48.82
N ALA A 312 -36.93 10.85 -49.28
CA ALA A 312 -36.25 10.79 -50.57
C ALA A 312 -34.77 11.21 -50.53
N ARG A 313 -33.86 10.38 -49.99
CA ARG A 313 -32.43 10.42 -50.33
C ARG A 313 -31.85 9.00 -50.44
N PRO A 314 -31.22 8.64 -51.57
CA PRO A 314 -30.60 7.32 -51.77
C PRO A 314 -29.28 7.18 -50.97
N ARG A 315 -29.12 6.02 -50.35
CA ARG A 315 -27.90 5.63 -49.62
C ARG A 315 -26.77 5.31 -50.61
N THR A 316 -25.63 5.95 -50.46
CA THR A 316 -24.38 5.58 -51.10
C THR A 316 -23.75 4.37 -50.40
N PRO A 317 -23.24 3.36 -51.13
CA PRO A 317 -22.60 2.20 -50.50
C PRO A 317 -21.17 2.52 -50.08
N HIS A 318 -20.75 1.98 -48.89
CA HIS A 318 -19.39 1.96 -48.38
C HIS A 318 -18.52 1.07 -49.26
N PRO A 319 -17.24 1.40 -49.53
CA PRO A 319 -16.34 0.53 -50.27
C PRO A 319 -15.89 -0.67 -49.39
N SER A 320 -15.99 -1.84 -50.00
CA SER A 320 -15.58 -3.15 -49.52
C SER A 320 -14.04 -3.26 -49.31
N GLU A 321 -13.66 -3.87 -48.22
CA GLU A 321 -12.29 -4.31 -47.92
C GLU A 321 -11.79 -5.27 -49.00
N ALA A 322 -10.55 -5.06 -49.45
CA ALA A 322 -9.84 -5.95 -50.35
C ALA A 322 -9.17 -7.10 -49.56
N PRO A 323 -9.10 -8.31 -50.06
CA PRO A 323 -8.47 -9.45 -49.37
C PRO A 323 -6.94 -9.42 -49.50
N ALA A 324 -6.26 -9.90 -48.41
CA ALA A 324 -4.82 -10.05 -48.32
C ALA A 324 -4.26 -11.12 -49.29
N PRO A 325 -3.02 -10.96 -49.81
CA PRO A 325 -2.40 -11.94 -50.70
C PRO A 325 -1.86 -13.16 -49.92
N ALA A 326 -1.98 -14.32 -50.55
CA ALA A 326 -1.46 -15.62 -50.11
C ALA A 326 0.07 -15.72 -50.24
N PRO A 327 0.76 -16.54 -49.41
CA PRO A 327 2.19 -16.77 -49.53
C PRO A 327 2.48 -17.74 -50.72
N THR A 328 3.47 -17.40 -51.51
CA THR A 328 4.04 -18.22 -52.57
C THR A 328 5.19 -19.08 -52.04
N PRO A 329 5.56 -20.19 -52.72
CA PRO A 329 6.22 -21.39 -52.21
C PRO A 329 7.67 -21.24 -51.80
#